data_d15eb51aaffd24ae1a74b4e0d031d28c
#
_entry.id   d15eb51aaffd24ae1a74b4e0d031d28c
#
_cell.length_a   1.000
_cell.length_b   1.000
_cell.length_c   1.000
_cell.angle_alpha   90.00
_cell.angle_beta   90.00
_cell.angle_gamma   90.00
#
_symmetry.space_group_name_H-M   'P 1'
#
loop_
_entity.id
_entity.type
_entity.pdbx_description
1 polymer ?
#
loop_
_entity_poly.entity_id
_entity_poly.type
_entity_poly.pdbx_seq_one_letter_code
_entity_poly.pdbx_strand_id
1 'polypeptide(L)'
;RAATRSDRHTPAVKQADELAAILYTSGTTGRSKGAMLSHGNLLSNAQTLKAYWGWRSDDVLIHVLPIFHVHGLFVASHGALLAGAKMIWFDRFDPKAVVANLPQATVFMGVPTLYVRLLAEPGFTREACRRMRLFVAGSAPLLIETFNAFRERSGHTILERYGMSETAMLTSNPYAAGDGERRGGTVGFPLPGVSLRVDAAAGETGGIEVRGPNIFQGYWRMPEKTKEEFTADGWFKTGDVGKIDERGYVHIVGRSKDLIITGGYNVYPAEVEALLNDMPGVAESAVIGVPHPDFGEGVVAVLVARAGAAPDAAALIGELKQKIANFKVPKHLFVVPELPRNTMGKVQKNLLREQHKGLFGGA
;
A
#
# COMPACT_ATOMS: atom_id res chain seq x y z
N ARG A 1 29.39 10.71 18.08
CA ARG A 1 29.54 9.44 18.83
C ARG A 1 29.95 8.26 17.93
N ALA A 2 29.53 8.18 16.65
CA ALA A 2 29.93 7.11 15.73
C ALA A 2 31.45 7.14 15.42
N ALA A 3 32.01 8.32 15.20
CA ALA A 3 33.43 8.50 14.87
C ALA A 3 34.43 8.04 15.96
N THR A 4 33.94 7.78 17.18
CA THR A 4 34.76 7.28 18.30
C THR A 4 34.61 5.78 18.56
N ARG A 5 33.83 5.07 17.73
CA ARG A 5 33.63 3.61 17.85
C ARG A 5 34.57 2.86 16.92
N SER A 6 34.87 1.64 17.29
CA SER A 6 35.63 0.73 16.41
C SER A 6 34.88 0.49 15.12
N ASP A 7 35.57 0.54 14.00
CA ASP A 7 35.11 0.11 12.68
C ASP A 7 35.21 -1.41 12.47
N ARG A 8 35.84 -2.12 13.42
CA ARG A 8 35.95 -3.58 13.40
C ARG A 8 34.76 -4.22 14.06
N HIS A 9 34.08 -5.07 13.32
CA HIS A 9 32.95 -5.86 13.80
C HIS A 9 33.05 -7.29 13.23
N THR A 10 32.88 -8.28 14.08
CA THR A 10 32.73 -9.67 13.65
C THR A 10 31.25 -10.00 13.67
N PRO A 11 30.59 -10.17 12.52
CA PRO A 11 29.19 -10.54 12.48
C PRO A 11 28.96 -11.88 13.17
N ALA A 12 27.90 -11.98 13.97
CA ALA A 12 27.46 -13.25 14.50
C ALA A 12 26.93 -14.14 13.37
N VAL A 13 27.33 -15.41 13.38
CA VAL A 13 26.76 -16.39 12.45
C VAL A 13 25.32 -16.67 12.88
N LYS A 14 24.38 -16.52 11.95
CA LYS A 14 22.96 -16.74 12.15
C LYS A 14 22.40 -17.75 11.15
N GLN A 15 21.48 -18.59 11.62
CA GLN A 15 20.74 -19.51 10.75
C GLN A 15 19.57 -18.77 10.08
N ALA A 16 19.11 -19.30 8.94
CA ALA A 16 18.05 -18.66 8.16
C ALA A 16 16.70 -18.59 8.92
N ASP A 17 16.43 -19.56 9.77
CA ASP A 17 15.20 -19.69 10.55
C ASP A 17 15.25 -18.92 11.90
N GLU A 18 16.42 -18.43 12.32
CA GLU A 18 16.52 -17.61 13.53
C GLU A 18 15.74 -16.29 13.38
N LEU A 19 15.10 -15.88 14.45
CA LEU A 19 14.38 -14.61 14.51
C LEU A 19 15.33 -13.42 14.31
N ALA A 20 15.04 -12.60 13.30
CA ALA A 20 15.80 -11.39 13.01
C ALA A 20 15.09 -10.12 13.51
N ALA A 21 13.76 -10.07 13.37
CA ALA A 21 12.99 -8.88 13.75
C ALA A 21 11.57 -9.23 14.17
N ILE A 22 11.01 -8.40 15.04
CA ILE A 22 9.58 -8.38 15.35
C ILE A 22 9.04 -7.01 14.94
N LEU A 23 8.16 -6.99 13.95
CA LEU A 23 7.48 -5.78 13.52
C LEU A 23 6.06 -5.74 14.08
N TYR A 24 5.77 -4.71 14.86
CA TYR A 24 4.42 -4.52 15.37
C TYR A 24 3.53 -3.89 14.32
N THR A 25 2.41 -4.56 14.04
CA THR A 25 1.36 -4.05 13.17
C THR A 25 0.25 -3.43 14.01
N SER A 26 -0.32 -2.33 13.54
CA SER A 26 -1.53 -1.78 14.14
C SER A 26 -2.69 -2.73 13.87
N GLY A 27 -2.91 -3.68 14.79
CA GLY A 27 -4.03 -4.60 14.72
C GLY A 27 -5.35 -3.82 14.72
N THR A 28 -6.27 -4.20 13.83
CA THR A 28 -7.60 -3.58 13.75
C THR A 28 -8.53 -3.98 14.89
N THR A 29 -8.09 -4.90 15.74
CA THR A 29 -8.80 -5.44 16.91
C THR A 29 -8.28 -4.88 18.25
N GLY A 30 -7.62 -3.72 18.25
CA GLY A 30 -7.19 -3.00 19.46
C GLY A 30 -5.83 -3.41 20.05
N ARG A 31 -5.32 -4.62 19.81
CA ARG A 31 -3.96 -5.04 20.24
C ARG A 31 -3.02 -5.15 19.05
N SER A 32 -1.87 -4.47 19.14
CA SER A 32 -0.79 -4.61 18.16
C SER A 32 -0.27 -6.05 18.14
N LYS A 33 -0.04 -6.61 16.95
CA LYS A 33 0.51 -7.95 16.75
C LYS A 33 1.96 -7.83 16.28
N GLY A 34 2.87 -8.54 16.93
CA GLY A 34 4.29 -8.56 16.55
C GLY A 34 4.55 -9.66 15.50
N ALA A 35 4.71 -9.30 14.24
CA ALA A 35 5.09 -10.24 13.18
C ALA A 35 6.55 -10.64 13.32
N MET A 36 6.81 -11.95 13.48
CA MET A 36 8.16 -12.52 13.62
C MET A 36 8.76 -12.79 12.24
N LEU A 37 9.81 -12.07 11.90
CA LEU A 37 10.55 -12.26 10.64
C LEU A 37 11.91 -12.89 10.93
N SER A 38 12.21 -13.99 10.25
CA SER A 38 13.51 -14.64 10.32
C SER A 38 14.54 -13.96 9.43
N HIS A 39 15.83 -14.29 9.64
CA HIS A 39 16.90 -13.89 8.73
C HIS A 39 16.62 -14.36 7.30
N GLY A 40 16.11 -15.58 7.12
CA GLY A 40 15.74 -16.13 5.82
C GLY A 40 14.59 -15.39 5.16
N ASN A 41 13.53 -15.01 5.91
CA ASN A 41 12.42 -14.25 5.37
C ASN A 41 12.89 -12.90 4.79
N LEU A 42 13.70 -12.18 5.55
CA LEU A 42 14.21 -10.87 5.14
C LEU A 42 15.20 -10.97 3.99
N LEU A 43 16.13 -11.93 4.04
CA LEU A 43 17.17 -12.09 3.03
C LEU A 43 16.59 -12.53 1.69
N SER A 44 15.70 -13.54 1.68
CA SER A 44 15.06 -14.01 0.45
C SER A 44 14.33 -12.88 -0.28
N ASN A 45 13.53 -12.08 0.44
CA ASN A 45 12.83 -10.96 -0.15
C ASN A 45 13.79 -9.87 -0.66
N ALA A 46 14.80 -9.53 0.13
CA ALA A 46 15.78 -8.51 -0.26
C ALA A 46 16.58 -8.91 -1.51
N GLN A 47 16.98 -10.19 -1.62
CA GLN A 47 17.67 -10.72 -2.81
C GLN A 47 16.76 -10.71 -4.04
N THR A 48 15.51 -11.14 -3.87
CA THR A 48 14.50 -11.08 -4.94
C THR A 48 14.32 -9.65 -5.44
N LEU A 49 14.12 -8.69 -4.54
CA LEU A 49 13.93 -7.28 -4.91
C LEU A 49 15.18 -6.67 -5.53
N LYS A 50 16.38 -7.05 -5.04
CA LYS A 50 17.64 -6.61 -5.64
C LYS A 50 17.71 -7.03 -7.10
N ALA A 51 17.45 -8.28 -7.40
CA ALA A 51 17.48 -8.82 -8.76
C ALA A 51 16.33 -8.22 -9.60
N TYR A 52 15.10 -8.27 -9.11
CA TYR A 52 13.89 -7.88 -9.86
C TYR A 52 13.83 -6.37 -10.18
N TRP A 53 14.29 -5.50 -9.28
CA TRP A 53 14.35 -4.05 -9.51
C TRP A 53 15.70 -3.57 -10.06
N GLY A 54 16.60 -4.49 -10.37
CA GLY A 54 17.88 -4.22 -10.98
C GLY A 54 18.74 -3.26 -10.16
N TRP A 55 18.86 -3.48 -8.83
CA TRP A 55 19.68 -2.67 -7.98
C TRP A 55 21.17 -2.79 -8.34
N ARG A 56 21.89 -1.65 -8.34
CA ARG A 56 23.30 -1.53 -8.70
C ARG A 56 24.08 -0.76 -7.64
N SER A 57 25.39 -0.96 -7.62
CA SER A 57 26.29 -0.28 -6.67
C SER A 57 26.43 1.22 -6.92
N ASP A 58 26.16 1.69 -8.15
CA ASP A 58 26.16 3.10 -8.52
C ASP A 58 24.81 3.79 -8.27
N ASP A 59 23.83 3.08 -7.73
CA ASP A 59 22.55 3.67 -7.36
C ASP A 59 22.69 4.64 -6.18
N VAL A 60 21.80 5.64 -6.20
CA VAL A 60 21.66 6.60 -5.12
C VAL A 60 20.16 6.66 -4.74
N LEU A 61 19.86 6.13 -3.56
CA LEU A 61 18.50 6.12 -3.01
C LEU A 61 18.24 7.41 -2.21
N ILE A 62 17.20 8.15 -2.56
CA ILE A 62 16.61 9.14 -1.63
C ILE A 62 15.74 8.38 -0.64
N HIS A 63 16.15 8.33 0.62
CA HIS A 63 15.47 7.62 1.69
C HIS A 63 14.74 8.57 2.62
N VAL A 64 13.40 8.59 2.50
CA VAL A 64 12.48 9.47 3.27
C VAL A 64 11.46 8.67 4.08
N LEU A 65 11.53 7.34 4.01
CA LEU A 65 10.54 6.47 4.63
C LEU A 65 10.88 6.18 6.10
N PRO A 66 9.86 6.05 6.97
CA PRO A 66 10.07 5.68 8.37
C PRO A 66 10.71 4.30 8.51
N ILE A 67 11.77 4.18 9.34
CA ILE A 67 12.46 2.92 9.60
C ILE A 67 11.80 2.04 10.67
N PHE A 68 10.69 2.46 11.24
CA PHE A 68 9.86 1.59 12.08
C PHE A 68 8.87 0.74 11.28
N HIS A 69 8.85 0.90 9.94
CA HIS A 69 7.98 0.17 9.02
C HIS A 69 8.80 -0.65 8.01
N VAL A 70 8.26 -1.83 7.64
CA VAL A 70 8.91 -2.76 6.70
C VAL A 70 9.40 -2.08 5.41
N HIS A 71 8.63 -1.13 4.86
CA HIS A 71 8.97 -0.44 3.62
C HIS A 71 10.28 0.35 3.73
N GLY A 72 10.44 1.15 4.77
CA GLY A 72 11.68 1.92 4.98
C GLY A 72 12.83 1.04 5.47
N LEU A 73 12.58 0.20 6.50
CA LEU A 73 13.63 -0.57 7.14
C LEU A 73 14.15 -1.71 6.27
N PHE A 74 13.26 -2.55 5.74
CA PHE A 74 13.67 -3.79 5.08
C PHE A 74 13.58 -3.75 3.55
N VAL A 75 12.71 -2.93 2.96
CA VAL A 75 12.62 -2.86 1.50
C VAL A 75 13.61 -1.85 0.93
N ALA A 76 13.52 -0.59 1.37
CA ALA A 76 14.38 0.47 0.87
C ALA A 76 15.85 0.30 1.32
N SER A 77 16.07 0.12 2.64
CA SER A 77 17.44 0.03 3.18
C SER A 77 18.15 -1.25 2.75
N HIS A 78 17.48 -2.42 2.79
CA HIS A 78 18.13 -3.68 2.37
C HIS A 78 18.47 -3.69 0.88
N GLY A 79 17.62 -3.13 0.02
CA GLY A 79 17.92 -2.99 -1.40
C GLY A 79 19.21 -2.21 -1.63
N ALA A 80 19.34 -1.05 -0.99
CA ALA A 80 20.52 -0.23 -1.08
C ALA A 80 21.77 -0.91 -0.47
N LEU A 81 21.65 -1.49 0.72
CA LEU A 81 22.77 -2.15 1.41
C LEU A 81 23.30 -3.36 0.65
N LEU A 82 22.41 -4.24 0.16
CA LEU A 82 22.80 -5.42 -0.62
C LEU A 82 23.43 -5.07 -1.97
N ALA A 83 23.07 -3.91 -2.53
CA ALA A 83 23.67 -3.44 -3.77
C ALA A 83 25.01 -2.71 -3.55
N GLY A 84 25.32 -2.30 -2.32
CA GLY A 84 26.43 -1.37 -2.04
C GLY A 84 26.12 0.05 -2.53
N ALA A 85 24.84 0.40 -2.63
CA ALA A 85 24.36 1.67 -3.14
C ALA A 85 24.43 2.77 -2.07
N LYS A 86 24.51 4.02 -2.53
CA LYS A 86 24.47 5.20 -1.64
C LYS A 86 23.03 5.52 -1.22
N MET A 87 22.88 6.03 0.02
CA MET A 87 21.62 6.59 0.49
C MET A 87 21.77 8.08 0.83
N ILE A 88 20.88 8.91 0.31
CA ILE A 88 20.66 10.29 0.77
C ILE A 88 19.52 10.21 1.78
N TRP A 89 19.88 10.33 3.06
CA TRP A 89 18.97 10.11 4.16
C TRP A 89 18.31 11.41 4.61
N PHE A 90 16.98 11.36 4.80
CA PHE A 90 16.18 12.47 5.33
C PHE A 90 15.49 12.03 6.62
N ASP A 91 15.57 12.84 7.66
CA ASP A 91 14.88 12.59 8.93
C ASP A 91 13.35 12.68 8.78
N ARG A 92 12.90 13.48 7.83
CA ARG A 92 11.49 13.67 7.46
C ARG A 92 11.36 13.99 5.97
N PHE A 93 10.22 13.69 5.40
CA PHE A 93 9.93 14.08 4.02
C PHE A 93 9.75 15.60 3.91
N ASP A 94 10.57 16.20 3.07
CA ASP A 94 10.47 17.60 2.62
C ASP A 94 10.47 17.59 1.09
N PRO A 95 9.35 17.90 0.41
CA PRO A 95 9.25 17.79 -1.03
C PRO A 95 10.24 18.69 -1.77
N LYS A 96 10.52 19.90 -1.29
CA LYS A 96 11.49 20.81 -1.90
C LYS A 96 12.92 20.26 -1.82
N ALA A 97 13.29 19.76 -0.64
CA ALA A 97 14.60 19.14 -0.45
C ALA A 97 14.75 17.85 -1.27
N VAL A 98 13.71 17.05 -1.38
CA VAL A 98 13.70 15.85 -2.25
C VAL A 98 13.92 16.27 -3.70
N VAL A 99 13.15 17.23 -4.22
CA VAL A 99 13.27 17.72 -5.60
C VAL A 99 14.68 18.25 -5.88
N ALA A 100 15.28 19.00 -4.96
CA ALA A 100 16.65 19.49 -5.11
C ALA A 100 17.71 18.38 -5.18
N ASN A 101 17.41 17.18 -4.65
CA ASN A 101 18.33 16.03 -4.66
C ASN A 101 18.07 15.04 -5.81
N LEU A 102 16.97 15.14 -6.55
CA LEU A 102 16.67 14.26 -7.70
C LEU A 102 17.79 14.21 -8.75
N PRO A 103 18.47 15.35 -9.12
CA PRO A 103 19.52 15.32 -10.12
C PRO A 103 20.76 14.46 -9.77
N GLN A 104 20.95 14.11 -8.50
CA GLN A 104 22.03 13.24 -8.05
C GLN A 104 21.56 11.83 -7.62
N ALA A 105 20.27 11.56 -7.68
CA ALA A 105 19.66 10.31 -7.27
C ALA A 105 19.25 9.44 -8.47
N THR A 106 19.03 8.15 -8.21
CA THR A 106 18.58 7.18 -9.20
C THR A 106 17.33 6.43 -8.78
N VAL A 107 17.08 6.32 -7.47
CA VAL A 107 15.96 5.58 -6.89
C VAL A 107 15.24 6.44 -5.84
N PHE A 108 13.92 6.42 -5.91
CA PHE A 108 13.05 6.98 -4.88
C PHE A 108 11.95 6.00 -4.52
N MET A 109 11.70 5.82 -3.22
CA MET A 109 10.61 5.00 -2.72
C MET A 109 9.71 5.83 -1.83
N GLY A 110 8.40 5.76 -2.06
CA GLY A 110 7.42 6.55 -1.33
C GLY A 110 6.07 5.88 -1.18
N VAL A 111 5.27 6.40 -0.26
CA VAL A 111 3.84 6.12 -0.22
C VAL A 111 3.11 7.10 -1.15
N PRO A 112 1.89 6.80 -1.64
CA PRO A 112 1.18 7.62 -2.61
C PRO A 112 1.09 9.11 -2.26
N THR A 113 0.89 9.46 -0.99
CA THR A 113 0.82 10.85 -0.53
C THR A 113 2.12 11.64 -0.77
N LEU A 114 3.28 10.97 -0.80
CA LEU A 114 4.54 11.63 -1.11
C LEU A 114 4.61 12.02 -2.59
N TYR A 115 4.09 11.20 -3.47
CA TYR A 115 4.00 11.48 -4.91
C TYR A 115 3.07 12.66 -5.19
N VAL A 116 1.92 12.73 -4.52
CA VAL A 116 1.01 13.89 -4.61
C VAL A 116 1.73 15.18 -4.20
N ARG A 117 2.50 15.13 -3.10
CA ARG A 117 3.28 16.30 -2.63
C ARG A 117 4.42 16.67 -3.57
N LEU A 118 5.10 15.70 -4.21
CA LEU A 118 6.10 15.98 -5.25
C LEU A 118 5.47 16.64 -6.48
N LEU A 119 4.30 16.18 -6.89
CA LEU A 119 3.55 16.78 -7.99
C LEU A 119 3.14 18.24 -7.72
N ALA A 120 2.97 18.63 -6.47
CA ALA A 120 2.67 20.02 -6.10
C ALA A 120 3.89 20.95 -6.19
N GLU A 121 5.13 20.41 -6.24
CA GLU A 121 6.34 21.21 -6.29
C GLU A 121 6.64 21.69 -7.72
N PRO A 122 6.79 23.01 -7.94
CA PRO A 122 7.10 23.57 -9.26
C PRO A 122 8.39 22.99 -9.88
N GLY A 123 9.40 22.73 -9.06
CA GLY A 123 10.69 22.17 -9.46
C GLY A 123 10.67 20.68 -9.82
N PHE A 124 9.57 19.97 -9.57
CA PHE A 124 9.43 18.57 -9.95
C PHE A 124 9.15 18.48 -11.47
N THR A 125 10.20 18.37 -12.25
CA THR A 125 10.16 18.40 -13.72
C THR A 125 10.84 17.16 -14.31
N ARG A 126 10.62 16.93 -15.61
CA ARG A 126 11.30 15.88 -16.36
C ARG A 126 12.82 16.04 -16.31
N GLU A 127 13.34 17.27 -16.38
CA GLU A 127 14.77 17.53 -16.29
C GLU A 127 15.33 17.18 -14.90
N ALA A 128 14.65 17.56 -13.83
CA ALA A 128 15.05 17.17 -12.47
C ALA A 128 15.09 15.65 -12.28
N CYS A 129 14.21 14.92 -12.95
CA CYS A 129 14.10 13.47 -12.88
C CYS A 129 15.02 12.72 -13.89
N ARG A 130 15.84 13.41 -14.68
CA ARG A 130 16.59 12.80 -15.81
C ARG A 130 17.50 11.64 -15.39
N ARG A 131 18.10 11.69 -14.21
CA ARG A 131 18.95 10.61 -13.66
C ARG A 131 18.20 9.51 -12.96
N MET A 132 16.96 9.76 -12.63
CA MET A 132 16.14 8.76 -11.96
C MET A 132 15.86 7.58 -12.89
N ARG A 133 15.90 6.37 -12.36
CA ARG A 133 15.55 5.15 -13.09
C ARG A 133 14.38 4.40 -12.49
N LEU A 134 14.12 4.63 -11.19
CA LEU A 134 13.11 3.88 -10.47
C LEU A 134 12.41 4.74 -9.42
N PHE A 135 11.09 4.79 -9.55
CA PHE A 135 10.17 5.31 -8.55
C PHE A 135 9.25 4.18 -8.10
N VAL A 136 9.25 3.85 -6.81
CA VAL A 136 8.46 2.74 -6.24
C VAL A 136 7.38 3.28 -5.32
N ALA A 137 6.13 2.89 -5.53
CA ALA A 137 5.02 3.22 -4.65
C ALA A 137 4.42 1.96 -3.99
N GLY A 138 3.87 2.15 -2.81
CA GLY A 138 3.09 1.13 -2.13
C GLY A 138 2.74 1.50 -0.69
N SER A 139 2.29 0.53 0.08
CA SER A 139 1.76 0.66 1.46
C SER A 139 0.38 1.33 1.54
N ALA A 140 -0.14 1.89 0.44
CA ALA A 140 -1.49 2.39 0.26
C ALA A 140 -1.83 2.34 -1.24
N PRO A 141 -3.12 2.36 -1.64
CA PRO A 141 -3.51 2.43 -3.04
C PRO A 141 -3.01 3.71 -3.71
N LEU A 142 -2.48 3.57 -4.93
CA LEU A 142 -2.08 4.69 -5.78
C LEU A 142 -3.22 5.02 -6.74
N LEU A 143 -3.72 6.25 -6.70
CA LEU A 143 -4.77 6.70 -7.62
C LEU A 143 -4.24 6.74 -9.06
N ILE A 144 -5.06 6.31 -10.01
CA ILE A 144 -4.73 6.31 -11.45
C ILE A 144 -4.43 7.73 -11.93
N GLU A 145 -5.14 8.73 -11.44
CA GLU A 145 -4.88 10.14 -11.72
C GLU A 145 -3.45 10.53 -11.30
N THR A 146 -3.05 10.19 -10.07
CA THR A 146 -1.69 10.46 -9.58
C THR A 146 -0.64 9.74 -10.42
N PHE A 147 -0.89 8.48 -10.79
CA PHE A 147 -0.02 7.68 -11.65
C PHE A 147 0.18 8.35 -13.01
N ASN A 148 -0.89 8.82 -13.66
CA ASN A 148 -0.85 9.48 -14.97
C ASN A 148 -0.18 10.86 -14.89
N ALA A 149 -0.58 11.70 -13.94
CA ALA A 149 0.01 13.02 -13.72
C ALA A 149 1.53 12.93 -13.45
N PHE A 150 1.95 11.91 -12.68
CA PHE A 150 3.36 11.67 -12.41
C PHE A 150 4.13 11.31 -13.68
N ARG A 151 3.56 10.44 -14.53
CA ARG A 151 4.17 10.04 -15.80
C ARG A 151 4.33 11.24 -16.75
N GLU A 152 3.30 12.06 -16.89
CA GLU A 152 3.34 13.25 -17.74
C GLU A 152 4.41 14.24 -17.28
N ARG A 153 4.47 14.51 -15.98
CA ARG A 153 5.34 15.53 -15.42
C ARG A 153 6.80 15.11 -15.32
N SER A 154 7.06 13.89 -14.90
CA SER A 154 8.42 13.38 -14.68
C SER A 154 9.03 12.65 -15.88
N GLY A 155 8.20 12.13 -16.77
CA GLY A 155 8.60 11.21 -17.85
C GLY A 155 8.83 9.78 -17.36
N HIS A 156 8.59 9.48 -16.08
CA HIS A 156 8.75 8.15 -15.48
C HIS A 156 7.41 7.54 -15.08
N THR A 157 7.31 6.23 -15.16
CA THR A 157 6.16 5.48 -14.69
C THR A 157 6.47 4.91 -13.32
N ILE A 158 5.61 5.18 -12.34
CA ILE A 158 5.74 4.63 -10.98
C ILE A 158 5.61 3.11 -11.05
N LEU A 159 6.46 2.40 -10.32
CA LEU A 159 6.37 0.97 -10.10
C LEU A 159 5.58 0.75 -8.80
N GLU A 160 4.31 0.38 -8.95
CA GLU A 160 3.47 0.03 -7.81
C GLU A 160 3.69 -1.42 -7.41
N ARG A 161 3.72 -1.69 -6.10
CA ARG A 161 3.97 -3.02 -5.54
C ARG A 161 3.11 -3.23 -4.30
N TYR A 162 2.91 -4.49 -3.90
CA TYR A 162 2.14 -4.87 -2.73
C TYR A 162 2.93 -5.78 -1.80
N GLY A 163 2.66 -5.61 -0.51
CA GLY A 163 3.19 -6.40 0.57
C GLY A 163 2.79 -5.82 1.93
N MET A 164 3.15 -6.50 2.99
CA MET A 164 2.77 -6.16 4.35
C MET A 164 3.88 -6.53 5.34
N SER A 165 3.72 -6.19 6.63
CA SER A 165 4.75 -6.47 7.65
C SER A 165 5.05 -7.95 7.80
N GLU A 166 4.03 -8.79 7.62
CA GLU A 166 4.09 -10.24 7.74
C GLU A 166 4.80 -10.94 6.55
N THR A 167 5.01 -10.22 5.46
CA THR A 167 5.47 -10.85 4.21
C THR A 167 6.60 -10.11 3.51
N ALA A 168 6.97 -8.92 3.98
CA ALA A 168 7.68 -7.97 3.15
C ALA A 168 6.96 -7.80 1.80
N MET A 169 7.63 -7.94 0.64
CA MET A 169 6.99 -7.73 -0.67
C MET A 169 6.53 -9.04 -1.29
N LEU A 170 5.31 -9.02 -1.81
CA LEU A 170 4.62 -10.16 -2.44
C LEU A 170 4.55 -10.02 -3.96
N THR A 171 4.17 -8.82 -4.43
CA THR A 171 4.01 -8.56 -5.86
C THR A 171 4.72 -7.27 -6.25
N SER A 172 4.98 -7.11 -7.54
CA SER A 172 5.53 -5.90 -8.12
C SER A 172 5.10 -5.76 -9.58
N ASN A 173 4.80 -4.53 -10.01
CA ASN A 173 4.79 -4.22 -11.42
C ASN A 173 6.17 -4.48 -12.02
N PRO A 174 6.28 -4.78 -13.33
CA PRO A 174 7.55 -5.08 -13.99
C PRO A 174 8.55 -3.93 -13.89
N TYR A 175 9.82 -4.27 -13.62
CA TYR A 175 10.91 -3.31 -13.72
C TYR A 175 11.45 -3.24 -15.14
N ALA A 176 11.77 -4.39 -15.73
CA ALA A 176 12.27 -4.46 -17.09
C ALA A 176 11.10 -4.40 -18.11
N ALA A 177 11.27 -3.64 -19.16
CA ALA A 177 10.22 -3.49 -20.20
C ALA A 177 9.87 -4.82 -20.89
N GLY A 178 10.81 -5.79 -20.93
CA GLY A 178 10.58 -7.12 -21.49
C GLY A 178 9.65 -8.01 -20.63
N ASP A 179 9.49 -7.69 -19.34
CA ASP A 179 8.67 -8.47 -18.42
C ASP A 179 7.19 -8.00 -18.39
N GLY A 180 6.87 -6.96 -19.14
CA GLY A 180 5.53 -6.39 -19.23
C GLY A 180 5.45 -4.89 -18.97
N GLU A 181 4.24 -4.36 -18.95
CA GLU A 181 3.94 -2.94 -18.74
C GLU A 181 3.68 -2.65 -17.25
N ARG A 182 4.13 -1.51 -16.75
CA ARG A 182 3.68 -0.97 -15.45
C ARG A 182 2.28 -0.38 -15.61
N ARG A 183 1.29 -0.99 -14.96
CA ARG A 183 -0.12 -0.60 -15.06
C ARG A 183 -0.61 0.04 -13.78
N GLY A 184 -1.10 1.28 -13.88
CA GLY A 184 -1.77 1.94 -12.77
C GLY A 184 -3.02 1.18 -12.31
N GLY A 185 -3.31 1.20 -11.02
CA GLY A 185 -4.42 0.44 -10.41
C GLY A 185 -4.17 -1.06 -10.28
N THR A 186 -2.94 -1.52 -10.52
CA THR A 186 -2.51 -2.90 -10.29
C THR A 186 -1.24 -2.94 -9.45
N VAL A 187 -1.03 -4.02 -8.73
CA VAL A 187 0.20 -4.26 -7.98
C VAL A 187 1.17 -5.21 -8.70
N GLY A 188 0.92 -5.46 -10.00
CA GLY A 188 1.76 -6.28 -10.86
C GLY A 188 1.58 -7.78 -10.67
N PHE A 189 2.67 -8.51 -10.74
CA PHE A 189 2.73 -9.97 -10.66
C PHE A 189 3.34 -10.45 -9.36
N PRO A 190 3.07 -11.70 -8.92
CA PRO A 190 3.81 -12.30 -7.83
C PRO A 190 5.32 -12.25 -8.09
N LEU A 191 6.10 -11.88 -7.08
CA LEU A 191 7.55 -11.87 -7.16
C LEU A 191 8.12 -13.30 -7.28
N PRO A 192 9.29 -13.49 -7.90
CA PRO A 192 9.94 -14.79 -7.95
C PRO A 192 10.06 -15.43 -6.56
N GLY A 193 9.63 -16.69 -6.44
CA GLY A 193 9.57 -17.45 -5.20
C GLY A 193 8.30 -17.23 -4.36
N VAL A 194 7.43 -16.31 -4.75
CA VAL A 194 6.11 -16.10 -4.12
C VAL A 194 5.03 -16.78 -4.95
N SER A 195 4.23 -17.60 -4.31
CA SER A 195 2.97 -18.11 -4.85
C SER A 195 1.82 -17.27 -4.29
N LEU A 196 0.90 -16.87 -5.16
CA LEU A 196 -0.30 -16.11 -4.80
C LEU A 196 -1.51 -16.74 -5.45
N ARG A 197 -2.58 -16.91 -4.68
CA ARG A 197 -3.89 -17.33 -5.19
C ARG A 197 -4.98 -16.43 -4.64
N VAL A 198 -6.10 -16.43 -5.32
CA VAL A 198 -7.34 -15.80 -4.88
C VAL A 198 -8.32 -16.90 -4.51
N ASP A 199 -8.89 -16.84 -3.32
CA ASP A 199 -9.90 -17.79 -2.84
C ASP A 199 -11.26 -17.46 -3.48
N ALA A 200 -11.35 -17.70 -4.80
CA ALA A 200 -12.53 -17.52 -5.64
C ALA A 200 -12.30 -18.20 -7.00
N ALA A 201 -13.33 -18.24 -7.84
CA ALA A 201 -13.20 -18.70 -9.22
C ALA A 201 -12.27 -17.76 -10.03
N ALA A 202 -11.70 -18.27 -11.12
CA ALA A 202 -10.76 -17.51 -11.95
C ALA A 202 -11.37 -16.19 -12.44
N GLY A 203 -10.69 -15.08 -12.22
CA GLY A 203 -11.14 -13.72 -12.57
C GLY A 203 -12.10 -13.09 -11.57
N GLU A 204 -12.63 -13.84 -10.62
CA GLU A 204 -13.48 -13.32 -9.58
C GLU A 204 -12.68 -12.72 -8.42
N THR A 205 -13.36 -11.92 -7.59
CA THR A 205 -12.79 -11.28 -6.41
C THR A 205 -12.92 -12.18 -5.19
N GLY A 206 -11.82 -12.41 -4.48
CA GLY A 206 -11.79 -13.22 -3.27
C GLY A 206 -10.62 -12.87 -2.36
N GLY A 207 -10.48 -13.60 -1.27
CA GLY A 207 -9.37 -13.45 -0.33
C GLY A 207 -8.03 -13.76 -0.98
N ILE A 208 -7.03 -12.91 -0.74
CA ILE A 208 -5.67 -13.17 -1.23
C ILE A 208 -4.93 -14.05 -0.24
N GLU A 209 -4.44 -15.16 -0.75
CA GLU A 209 -3.62 -16.12 -0.02
C GLU A 209 -2.24 -16.25 -0.66
N VAL A 210 -1.20 -16.33 0.17
CA VAL A 210 0.18 -16.32 -0.31
C VAL A 210 1.05 -17.38 0.37
N ARG A 211 2.08 -17.84 -0.33
CA ARG A 211 3.10 -18.75 0.17
C ARG A 211 4.46 -18.40 -0.43
N GLY A 212 5.51 -18.47 0.37
CA GLY A 212 6.87 -18.18 -0.09
C GLY A 212 7.88 -18.12 1.07
N PRO A 213 9.17 -18.06 0.76
CA PRO A 213 10.23 -18.01 1.78
C PRO A 213 10.26 -16.70 2.57
N ASN A 214 9.59 -15.66 2.08
CA ASN A 214 9.48 -14.34 2.69
C ASN A 214 8.32 -14.24 3.69
N ILE A 215 7.47 -15.27 3.83
CA ILE A 215 6.32 -15.24 4.75
C ILE A 215 6.82 -15.43 6.18
N PHE A 216 6.33 -14.62 7.10
CA PHE A 216 6.71 -14.60 8.51
C PHE A 216 6.49 -15.93 9.23
N GLN A 217 7.15 -16.09 10.39
CA GLN A 217 7.02 -17.31 11.22
C GLN A 217 5.74 -17.35 12.06
N GLY A 218 5.01 -16.23 12.15
CA GLY A 218 3.81 -16.08 12.97
C GLY A 218 3.88 -14.85 13.86
N TYR A 219 2.89 -14.70 14.75
CA TYR A 219 2.82 -13.57 15.67
C TYR A 219 3.44 -13.92 17.03
N TRP A 220 4.28 -13.03 17.53
CA TRP A 220 4.97 -13.17 18.82
C TRP A 220 4.00 -13.41 19.97
N ARG A 221 4.16 -14.56 20.66
CA ARG A 221 3.33 -15.00 21.78
C ARG A 221 1.82 -15.09 21.47
N MET A 222 1.47 -15.34 20.19
CA MET A 222 0.08 -15.46 19.75
C MET A 222 -0.09 -16.70 18.82
N PRO A 223 0.13 -17.94 19.30
CA PRO A 223 0.10 -19.14 18.44
C PRO A 223 -1.28 -19.41 17.86
N GLU A 224 -2.35 -19.21 18.62
CA GLU A 224 -3.72 -19.43 18.14
C GLU A 224 -4.05 -18.44 17.01
N LYS A 225 -3.69 -17.16 17.21
CA LYS A 225 -3.89 -16.15 16.16
C LYS A 225 -3.07 -16.45 14.90
N THR A 226 -1.86 -16.96 15.08
CA THR A 226 -1.03 -17.41 13.95
C THR A 226 -1.73 -18.53 13.19
N LYS A 227 -2.25 -19.54 13.89
CA LYS A 227 -2.96 -20.66 13.28
C LYS A 227 -4.21 -20.21 12.49
N GLU A 228 -4.97 -19.24 12.98
CA GLU A 228 -6.15 -18.69 12.28
C GLU A 228 -5.81 -18.04 10.94
N GLU A 229 -4.61 -17.44 10.84
CA GLU A 229 -4.19 -16.72 9.63
C GLU A 229 -3.60 -17.64 8.55
N PHE A 230 -3.45 -18.93 8.81
CA PHE A 230 -3.00 -19.90 7.81
C PHE A 230 -4.12 -20.88 7.47
N THR A 231 -4.14 -21.30 6.20
CA THR A 231 -5.00 -22.40 5.74
C THR A 231 -4.41 -23.75 6.15
N ALA A 232 -5.21 -24.82 6.10
CA ALA A 232 -4.76 -26.17 6.43
C ALA A 232 -3.62 -26.68 5.51
N ASP A 233 -3.56 -26.17 4.27
CA ASP A 233 -2.52 -26.47 3.28
C ASP A 233 -1.35 -25.46 3.28
N GLY A 234 -1.27 -24.59 4.33
CA GLY A 234 -0.10 -23.77 4.64
C GLY A 234 -0.01 -22.46 3.87
N TRP A 235 -1.10 -21.93 3.35
CA TRP A 235 -1.14 -20.59 2.77
C TRP A 235 -1.46 -19.55 3.84
N PHE A 236 -0.76 -18.42 3.82
CA PHE A 236 -1.04 -17.28 4.67
C PHE A 236 -2.17 -16.45 4.07
N LYS A 237 -3.23 -16.25 4.83
CA LYS A 237 -4.36 -15.37 4.51
C LYS A 237 -3.99 -13.93 4.81
N THR A 238 -3.80 -13.12 3.77
CA THR A 238 -3.35 -11.72 3.94
C THR A 238 -4.37 -10.82 4.61
N GLY A 239 -5.64 -11.23 4.60
CA GLY A 239 -6.77 -10.40 5.00
C GLY A 239 -7.10 -9.30 3.98
N ASP A 240 -6.39 -9.26 2.87
CA ASP A 240 -6.72 -8.40 1.73
C ASP A 240 -7.55 -9.20 0.72
N VAL A 241 -8.38 -8.48 -0.03
CA VAL A 241 -9.26 -9.02 -1.08
C VAL A 241 -8.79 -8.47 -2.42
N GLY A 242 -8.77 -9.33 -3.42
CA GLY A 242 -8.30 -8.95 -4.74
C GLY A 242 -8.76 -9.91 -5.83
N LYS A 243 -8.27 -9.68 -7.02
CA LYS A 243 -8.47 -10.54 -8.19
C LYS A 243 -7.21 -10.57 -9.04
N ILE A 244 -7.10 -11.60 -9.88
CA ILE A 244 -6.08 -11.69 -10.93
C ILE A 244 -6.82 -11.50 -12.26
N ASP A 245 -6.40 -10.54 -13.07
CA ASP A 245 -7.01 -10.30 -14.37
C ASP A 245 -6.51 -11.32 -15.43
N GLU A 246 -7.13 -11.30 -16.61
CA GLU A 246 -6.81 -12.20 -17.73
C GLU A 246 -5.35 -12.07 -18.20
N ARG A 247 -4.68 -10.96 -17.91
CA ARG A 247 -3.27 -10.71 -18.22
C ARG A 247 -2.33 -11.11 -17.07
N GLY A 248 -2.87 -11.63 -15.96
CA GLY A 248 -2.13 -12.07 -14.77
C GLY A 248 -1.80 -10.99 -13.77
N TYR A 249 -2.26 -9.73 -13.96
CA TYR A 249 -2.02 -8.67 -12.99
C TYR A 249 -2.91 -8.84 -11.76
N VAL A 250 -2.31 -8.65 -10.60
CA VAL A 250 -3.00 -8.66 -9.31
C VAL A 250 -3.58 -7.28 -9.04
N HIS A 251 -4.85 -7.24 -8.67
CA HIS A 251 -5.58 -6.05 -8.24
C HIS A 251 -5.97 -6.21 -6.77
N ILE A 252 -5.65 -5.22 -5.95
CA ILE A 252 -6.12 -5.15 -4.57
C ILE A 252 -7.43 -4.38 -4.55
N VAL A 253 -8.50 -5.02 -4.13
CA VAL A 253 -9.86 -4.44 -4.10
C VAL A 253 -10.18 -3.85 -2.73
N GLY A 254 -9.53 -4.35 -1.67
CA GLY A 254 -9.74 -3.84 -0.31
C GLY A 254 -9.30 -4.82 0.75
N ARG A 255 -9.80 -4.60 1.97
CA ARG A 255 -9.61 -5.50 3.09
C ARG A 255 -10.89 -6.26 3.40
N SER A 256 -10.78 -7.55 3.74
CA SER A 256 -11.94 -8.38 4.12
C SER A 256 -12.74 -7.76 5.27
N LYS A 257 -12.05 -7.17 6.25
CA LYS A 257 -12.67 -6.49 7.41
C LYS A 257 -13.33 -5.15 7.07
N ASP A 258 -13.01 -4.55 5.93
CA ASP A 258 -13.61 -3.30 5.45
C ASP A 258 -14.74 -3.56 4.44
N LEU A 259 -14.95 -4.83 4.08
CA LEU A 259 -16.06 -5.27 3.26
C LEU A 259 -17.39 -4.85 3.95
N ILE A 260 -18.23 -4.20 3.18
CA ILE A 260 -19.57 -3.77 3.64
C ILE A 260 -20.58 -4.81 3.17
N ILE A 261 -21.38 -5.32 4.10
CA ILE A 261 -22.45 -6.27 3.77
C ILE A 261 -23.77 -5.55 3.89
N THR A 262 -24.32 -5.14 2.75
CA THR A 262 -25.57 -4.38 2.68
C THR A 262 -26.67 -5.19 1.97
N GLY A 263 -27.75 -5.51 2.68
CA GLY A 263 -28.86 -6.30 2.13
C GLY A 263 -28.42 -7.67 1.58
N GLY A 264 -27.39 -8.29 2.17
CA GLY A 264 -26.83 -9.57 1.71
C GLY A 264 -25.83 -9.46 0.55
N TYR A 265 -25.55 -8.25 0.07
CA TYR A 265 -24.57 -8.02 -1.01
C TYR A 265 -23.26 -7.47 -0.49
N ASN A 266 -22.17 -7.91 -1.10
CA ASN A 266 -20.82 -7.44 -0.80
C ASN A 266 -20.54 -6.14 -1.54
N VAL A 267 -20.14 -5.10 -0.80
CA VAL A 267 -19.64 -3.84 -1.35
C VAL A 267 -18.20 -3.65 -0.93
N TYR A 268 -17.32 -3.55 -1.90
CA TYR A 268 -15.91 -3.28 -1.67
C TYR A 268 -15.68 -1.75 -1.67
N PRO A 269 -15.27 -1.17 -0.53
CA PRO A 269 -15.09 0.28 -0.43
C PRO A 269 -14.24 0.89 -1.53
N ALA A 270 -13.13 0.24 -1.89
CA ALA A 270 -12.21 0.76 -2.88
C ALA A 270 -12.82 0.90 -4.29
N GLU A 271 -13.81 0.09 -4.65
CA GLU A 271 -14.54 0.21 -5.92
C GLU A 271 -15.33 1.52 -5.98
N VAL A 272 -16.01 1.86 -4.89
CA VAL A 272 -16.78 3.10 -4.79
C VAL A 272 -15.86 4.31 -4.63
N GLU A 273 -14.80 4.18 -3.82
CA GLU A 273 -13.78 5.21 -3.64
C GLU A 273 -13.10 5.59 -4.96
N ALA A 274 -12.74 4.61 -5.79
CA ALA A 274 -12.12 4.86 -7.09
C ALA A 274 -13.01 5.76 -7.97
N LEU A 275 -14.32 5.46 -8.04
CA LEU A 275 -15.26 6.26 -8.81
C LEU A 275 -15.46 7.66 -8.22
N LEU A 276 -15.55 7.78 -6.90
CA LEU A 276 -15.68 9.08 -6.24
C LEU A 276 -14.44 9.96 -6.46
N ASN A 277 -13.25 9.37 -6.36
CA ASN A 277 -11.98 10.08 -6.52
C ASN A 277 -11.77 10.59 -7.96
N ASP A 278 -12.39 9.94 -8.95
CA ASP A 278 -12.37 10.38 -10.35
C ASP A 278 -13.39 11.50 -10.64
N MET A 279 -14.28 11.82 -9.69
CA MET A 279 -15.30 12.86 -9.90
C MET A 279 -14.76 14.28 -9.69
N PRO A 280 -15.28 15.27 -10.44
CA PRO A 280 -14.89 16.66 -10.29
C PRO A 280 -15.07 17.18 -8.87
N GLY A 281 -14.08 17.88 -8.35
CA GLY A 281 -14.12 18.50 -7.02
C GLY A 281 -13.78 17.57 -5.85
N VAL A 282 -13.61 16.27 -6.07
CA VAL A 282 -13.18 15.30 -5.04
C VAL A 282 -11.67 15.17 -5.03
N ALA A 283 -11.03 15.42 -3.88
CA ALA A 283 -9.61 15.20 -3.68
C ALA A 283 -9.29 13.76 -3.27
N GLU A 284 -10.09 13.23 -2.33
CA GLU A 284 -10.00 11.86 -1.85
C GLU A 284 -11.30 11.45 -1.16
N SER A 285 -11.53 10.15 -1.04
CA SER A 285 -12.70 9.61 -0.36
C SER A 285 -12.38 8.39 0.48
N ALA A 286 -13.23 8.11 1.46
CA ALA A 286 -13.25 6.87 2.23
C ALA A 286 -14.70 6.37 2.31
N VAL A 287 -14.91 5.11 1.97
CA VAL A 287 -16.22 4.46 2.02
C VAL A 287 -16.23 3.45 3.17
N ILE A 288 -17.30 3.51 3.97
CA ILE A 288 -17.48 2.71 5.18
C ILE A 288 -18.88 2.10 5.22
N GLY A 289 -19.00 0.95 5.90
CA GLY A 289 -20.29 0.42 6.34
C GLY A 289 -20.59 0.92 7.74
N VAL A 290 -21.82 1.36 7.96
CA VAL A 290 -22.34 1.68 9.29
C VAL A 290 -23.64 0.92 9.54
N PRO A 291 -24.00 0.59 10.80
CA PRO A 291 -25.20 -0.16 11.11
C PRO A 291 -26.46 0.44 10.48
N HIS A 292 -27.27 -0.39 9.84
CA HIS A 292 -28.52 -0.01 9.20
C HIS A 292 -29.62 -1.00 9.57
N PRO A 293 -30.81 -0.56 10.03
CA PRO A 293 -31.87 -1.46 10.54
C PRO A 293 -32.36 -2.48 9.52
N ASP A 294 -32.48 -2.10 8.23
CA ASP A 294 -33.04 -2.97 7.19
C ASP A 294 -31.97 -3.75 6.41
N PHE A 295 -30.77 -3.23 6.31
CA PHE A 295 -29.74 -3.76 5.40
C PHE A 295 -28.55 -4.40 6.13
N GLY A 296 -28.55 -4.41 7.47
CA GLY A 296 -27.37 -4.79 8.26
C GLY A 296 -26.34 -3.66 8.28
N GLU A 297 -25.80 -3.29 7.12
CA GLU A 297 -24.94 -2.11 6.96
C GLU A 297 -25.45 -1.20 5.85
N GLY A 298 -25.35 0.11 6.04
CA GLY A 298 -25.55 1.14 5.04
C GLY A 298 -24.20 1.63 4.52
N VAL A 299 -24.06 1.75 3.21
CA VAL A 299 -22.88 2.33 2.57
C VAL A 299 -22.84 3.83 2.81
N VAL A 300 -21.74 4.34 3.33
CA VAL A 300 -21.53 5.78 3.61
C VAL A 300 -20.18 6.20 3.02
N ALA A 301 -20.17 7.35 2.34
CA ALA A 301 -18.96 7.96 1.83
C ALA A 301 -18.58 9.19 2.66
N VAL A 302 -17.29 9.36 2.94
CA VAL A 302 -16.69 10.55 3.53
C VAL A 302 -15.63 11.03 2.57
N LEU A 303 -15.69 12.28 2.12
CA LEU A 303 -14.76 12.81 1.13
C LEU A 303 -14.13 14.13 1.58
N VAL A 304 -12.97 14.42 1.02
CA VAL A 304 -12.29 15.72 1.09
C VAL A 304 -12.44 16.40 -0.26
N ALA A 305 -12.86 17.66 -0.24
CA ALA A 305 -12.98 18.46 -1.46
C ALA A 305 -11.60 18.93 -1.96
N ARG A 306 -11.44 19.10 -3.27
CA ARG A 306 -10.32 19.82 -3.85
C ARG A 306 -10.34 21.30 -3.41
N ALA A 307 -9.17 21.90 -3.29
CA ALA A 307 -9.07 23.31 -2.91
C ALA A 307 -9.92 24.20 -3.84
N GLY A 308 -10.80 25.00 -3.23
CA GLY A 308 -11.72 25.88 -3.95
C GLY A 308 -12.95 25.21 -4.55
N ALA A 309 -13.14 23.90 -4.37
CA ALA A 309 -14.32 23.17 -4.81
C ALA A 309 -15.32 22.99 -3.66
N ALA A 310 -16.61 22.95 -4.02
CA ALA A 310 -17.71 22.62 -3.12
C ALA A 310 -18.55 21.51 -3.78
N PRO A 311 -18.13 20.23 -3.69
CA PRO A 311 -18.84 19.14 -4.34
C PRO A 311 -20.24 18.97 -3.75
N ASP A 312 -21.23 18.86 -4.63
CA ASP A 312 -22.62 18.58 -4.24
C ASP A 312 -22.80 17.08 -4.01
N ALA A 313 -23.09 16.71 -2.78
CA ALA A 313 -23.31 15.32 -2.38
C ALA A 313 -24.43 14.63 -3.17
N ALA A 314 -25.54 15.34 -3.46
CA ALA A 314 -26.67 14.79 -4.21
C ALA A 314 -26.30 14.54 -5.68
N ALA A 315 -25.55 15.45 -6.30
CA ALA A 315 -25.06 15.29 -7.66
C ALA A 315 -24.08 14.11 -7.78
N LEU A 316 -23.13 13.97 -6.85
CA LEU A 316 -22.18 12.85 -6.80
C LEU A 316 -22.89 11.50 -6.63
N ILE A 317 -23.86 11.40 -5.72
CA ILE A 317 -24.69 10.19 -5.55
C ILE A 317 -25.49 9.90 -6.83
N GLY A 318 -26.06 10.94 -7.47
CA GLY A 318 -26.79 10.81 -8.73
C GLY A 318 -25.91 10.25 -9.85
N GLU A 319 -24.67 10.69 -9.96
CA GLU A 319 -23.70 10.19 -10.95
C GLU A 319 -23.27 8.75 -10.64
N LEU A 320 -23.03 8.39 -9.37
CA LEU A 320 -22.73 7.02 -8.96
C LEU A 320 -23.83 6.04 -9.34
N LYS A 321 -25.11 6.41 -9.20
CA LYS A 321 -26.26 5.57 -9.58
C LYS A 321 -26.26 5.16 -11.06
N GLN A 322 -25.59 5.94 -11.90
CA GLN A 322 -25.48 5.64 -13.34
C GLN A 322 -24.29 4.71 -13.66
N LYS A 323 -23.31 4.60 -12.72
CA LYS A 323 -22.05 3.88 -12.94
C LYS A 323 -21.97 2.53 -12.22
N ILE A 324 -22.69 2.38 -11.09
CA ILE A 324 -22.64 1.16 -10.26
C ILE A 324 -24.03 0.71 -9.83
N ALA A 325 -24.12 -0.57 -9.42
CA ALA A 325 -25.36 -1.14 -8.90
C ALA A 325 -25.86 -0.36 -7.68
N ASN A 326 -27.17 -0.17 -7.59
CA ASN A 326 -27.79 0.71 -6.60
C ASN A 326 -27.46 0.36 -5.13
N PHE A 327 -27.23 -0.93 -4.82
CA PHE A 327 -26.86 -1.36 -3.48
C PHE A 327 -25.44 -0.91 -3.08
N LYS A 328 -24.56 -0.60 -4.06
CA LYS A 328 -23.21 -0.08 -3.83
C LYS A 328 -23.18 1.44 -3.62
N VAL A 329 -24.23 2.13 -4.04
CA VAL A 329 -24.29 3.60 -3.96
C VAL A 329 -24.39 4.04 -2.51
N PRO A 330 -23.54 4.98 -2.05
CA PRO A 330 -23.65 5.53 -0.71
C PRO A 330 -25.02 6.13 -0.41
N LYS A 331 -25.60 5.73 0.73
CA LYS A 331 -26.87 6.30 1.22
C LYS A 331 -26.68 7.70 1.79
N HIS A 332 -25.47 7.98 2.28
CA HIS A 332 -25.03 9.29 2.76
C HIS A 332 -23.61 9.61 2.29
N LEU A 333 -23.38 10.90 2.05
CA LEU A 333 -22.07 11.42 1.68
C LEU A 333 -21.76 12.64 2.55
N PHE A 334 -20.63 12.63 3.24
CA PHE A 334 -20.13 13.72 4.07
C PHE A 334 -18.92 14.35 3.43
N VAL A 335 -18.84 15.69 3.49
CA VAL A 335 -17.65 16.45 3.10
C VAL A 335 -16.94 16.90 4.37
N VAL A 336 -15.65 16.55 4.50
CA VAL A 336 -14.82 16.87 5.65
C VAL A 336 -13.54 17.60 5.22
N PRO A 337 -12.92 18.39 6.10
CA PRO A 337 -11.66 19.05 5.77
C PRO A 337 -10.49 18.07 5.56
N GLU A 338 -10.47 16.95 6.28
CA GLU A 338 -9.44 15.91 6.17
C GLU A 338 -9.97 14.54 6.64
N LEU A 339 -9.40 13.46 6.11
CA LEU A 339 -9.67 12.10 6.59
C LEU A 339 -8.71 11.75 7.74
N PRO A 340 -9.18 11.06 8.80
CA PRO A 340 -8.32 10.62 9.90
C PRO A 340 -7.28 9.62 9.39
N ARG A 341 -6.00 9.85 9.75
CA ARG A 341 -4.88 9.02 9.31
C ARG A 341 -4.02 8.58 10.48
N ASN A 342 -3.42 7.41 10.32
CA ASN A 342 -2.37 6.97 11.23
C ASN A 342 -1.02 7.61 10.85
N THR A 343 0.03 7.34 11.63
CA THR A 343 1.40 7.84 11.40
C THR A 343 2.00 7.41 10.06
N MET A 344 1.43 6.40 9.40
CA MET A 344 1.82 5.93 8.08
C MET A 344 1.02 6.57 6.94
N GLY A 345 0.15 7.54 7.24
CA GLY A 345 -0.70 8.19 6.26
C GLY A 345 -1.91 7.35 5.79
N LYS A 346 -2.16 6.17 6.40
CA LYS A 346 -3.32 5.33 6.07
C LYS A 346 -4.58 5.87 6.71
N VAL A 347 -5.66 5.96 5.93
CA VAL A 347 -6.98 6.34 6.43
C VAL A 347 -7.48 5.35 7.48
N GLN A 348 -7.92 5.87 8.62
CA GLN A 348 -8.44 5.10 9.75
C GLN A 348 -9.98 4.97 9.65
N LYS A 349 -10.45 4.05 8.79
CA LYS A 349 -11.88 3.80 8.58
C LYS A 349 -12.64 3.39 9.84
N ASN A 350 -11.97 2.78 10.81
CA ASN A 350 -12.55 2.45 12.10
C ASN A 350 -13.01 3.70 12.87
N LEU A 351 -12.25 4.79 12.82
CA LEU A 351 -12.65 6.06 13.44
C LEU A 351 -13.86 6.67 12.73
N LEU A 352 -13.91 6.60 11.41
CA LEU A 352 -15.06 7.07 10.64
C LEU A 352 -16.31 6.23 10.94
N ARG A 353 -16.18 4.90 11.06
CA ARG A 353 -17.32 4.04 11.45
C ARG A 353 -17.86 4.41 12.84
N GLU A 354 -16.98 4.61 13.80
CA GLU A 354 -17.35 4.98 15.15
C GLU A 354 -18.06 6.35 15.19
N GLN A 355 -17.55 7.31 14.41
CA GLN A 355 -18.12 8.65 14.29
C GLN A 355 -19.54 8.64 13.71
N HIS A 356 -19.84 7.73 12.78
CA HIS A 356 -21.10 7.70 12.04
C HIS A 356 -22.01 6.53 12.42
N LYS A 357 -21.69 5.73 13.46
CA LYS A 357 -22.42 4.51 13.82
C LYS A 357 -23.92 4.72 14.10
N GLY A 358 -24.33 5.90 14.54
CA GLY A 358 -25.72 6.25 14.82
C GLY A 358 -26.51 6.86 13.63
N LEU A 359 -25.90 6.92 12.43
CA LEU A 359 -26.46 7.67 11.29
C LEU A 359 -27.85 7.19 10.84
N PHE A 360 -28.11 5.89 10.89
CA PHE A 360 -29.37 5.31 10.41
C PHE A 360 -30.36 4.96 11.55
N GLY A 361 -30.19 5.56 12.75
CA GLY A 361 -31.21 5.48 13.82
C GLY A 361 -31.28 4.13 14.53
N GLY A 362 -30.23 3.37 14.52
CA GLY A 362 -30.08 2.24 15.42
C GLY A 362 -29.69 2.75 16.80
N ALA A 363 -30.64 2.75 17.75
CA ALA A 363 -30.37 2.94 19.16
C ALA A 363 -29.55 1.78 19.72
#